data_c4f05644b62e9626152cd9acc4c3e204
#
_entry.id   c4f05644b62e9626152cd9acc4c3e204
#
_cell.length_a   1.000
_cell.length_b   1.000
_cell.length_c   1.000
_cell.angle_alpha   90.00
_cell.angle_beta   90.00
_cell.angle_gamma   90.00
#
_symmetry.space_group_name_H-M   'P 1'
#
loop_
_entity.id
_entity.type
_entity.pdbx_description
1 polymer ?
#
loop_
_entity_poly.entity_id
_entity_poly.type
_entity_poly.pdbx_seq_one_letter_code
_entity_poly.pdbx_strand_id
1 'polypeptide(L)'
;MKIDGWTVEKALQVGLTMEQGAMKLYTDAQKMVKNPGSKQLLKEIAGDETKHAEYFEKALKDPKKVMDSSKASDLTRVVQDLGVSDPLKGEPLSKDATYQDILIFAAKSEKTANEFYSALAKQYKGHPLARMWEEFAKMEAGHKLKLEREYDEVVLADN
;
A
#
# COMPACT_ATOMS: atom_id res chain seq x y z
N MET A 1 -6.30 15.97 -8.01
CA MET A 1 -5.72 15.57 -9.32
C MET A 1 -6.74 14.75 -10.06
N LYS A 2 -7.13 15.18 -11.24
CA LYS A 2 -7.93 14.32 -12.11
C LYS A 2 -7.03 13.20 -12.63
N ILE A 3 -7.35 11.96 -12.26
CA ILE A 3 -6.66 10.78 -12.78
C ILE A 3 -7.41 10.35 -14.04
N ASP A 4 -7.52 11.27 -14.99
CA ASP A 4 -8.13 10.97 -16.27
C ASP A 4 -7.22 9.99 -17.00
N GLY A 5 -7.71 8.81 -17.29
CA GLY A 5 -7.04 7.87 -18.16
C GLY A 5 -6.12 6.84 -17.50
N TRP A 6 -6.36 6.45 -16.26
CA TRP A 6 -5.59 5.37 -15.65
C TRP A 6 -5.89 4.03 -16.33
N THR A 7 -4.82 3.42 -16.83
CA THR A 7 -4.83 2.04 -17.32
C THR A 7 -4.50 1.08 -16.18
N VAL A 8 -4.71 -0.23 -16.39
CA VAL A 8 -4.25 -1.28 -15.46
C VAL A 8 -2.75 -1.11 -15.18
N GLU A 9 -1.96 -0.86 -16.22
CA GLU A 9 -0.52 -0.62 -16.09
C GLU A 9 -0.21 0.57 -15.18
N LYS A 10 -0.93 1.68 -15.34
CA LYS A 10 -0.77 2.86 -14.47
C LYS A 10 -1.13 2.54 -13.02
N ALA A 11 -2.22 1.81 -12.78
CA ALA A 11 -2.62 1.38 -11.44
C ALA A 11 -1.56 0.48 -10.79
N LEU A 12 -1.01 -0.48 -11.53
CA LEU A 12 0.08 -1.35 -11.07
C LEU A 12 1.36 -0.53 -10.78
N GLN A 13 1.68 0.44 -11.61
CA GLN A 13 2.86 1.31 -11.43
C GLN A 13 2.74 2.15 -10.16
N VAL A 14 1.58 2.72 -9.89
CA VAL A 14 1.32 3.49 -8.67
C VAL A 14 1.36 2.57 -7.46
N GLY A 15 0.74 1.39 -7.52
CA GLY A 15 0.82 0.37 -6.48
C GLY A 15 2.27 0.02 -6.16
N LEU A 16 3.08 -0.27 -7.17
CA LEU A 16 4.50 -0.57 -7.00
C LEU A 16 5.25 0.56 -6.27
N THR A 17 5.04 1.79 -6.68
CA THR A 17 5.68 2.95 -6.04
C THR A 17 5.28 3.08 -4.58
N MET A 18 4.00 2.83 -4.25
CA MET A 18 3.51 2.86 -2.87
C MET A 18 4.17 1.76 -2.02
N GLU A 19 4.24 0.54 -2.52
CA GLU A 19 4.85 -0.59 -1.81
C GLU A 19 6.35 -0.39 -1.60
N GLN A 20 7.05 0.12 -2.59
CA GLN A 20 8.48 0.45 -2.47
C GLN A 20 8.73 1.54 -1.43
N GLY A 21 7.88 2.56 -1.38
CA GLY A 21 7.93 3.59 -0.35
C GLY A 21 7.69 3.03 1.05
N ALA A 22 6.72 2.14 1.20
CA ALA A 22 6.42 1.46 2.44
C ALA A 22 7.56 0.54 2.89
N MET A 23 8.13 -0.26 1.99
CA MET A 23 9.31 -1.09 2.26
C MET A 23 10.45 -0.27 2.87
N LYS A 24 10.75 0.87 2.24
CA LYS A 24 11.81 1.78 2.73
C LYS A 24 11.47 2.33 4.10
N LEU A 25 10.25 2.80 4.30
CA LEU A 25 9.79 3.35 5.57
C LEU A 25 9.98 2.35 6.72
N TYR A 26 9.47 1.14 6.56
CA TYR A 26 9.53 0.12 7.61
C TYR A 26 10.95 -0.42 7.82
N THR A 27 11.75 -0.52 6.77
CA THR A 27 13.14 -0.93 6.88
C THR A 27 13.96 0.11 7.65
N ASP A 28 13.77 1.38 7.35
CA ASP A 28 14.45 2.48 8.05
C ASP A 28 13.97 2.60 9.51
N ALA A 29 12.68 2.43 9.76
CA ALA A 29 12.10 2.46 11.10
C ALA A 29 12.67 1.39 12.03
N GLN A 30 12.99 0.19 11.51
CA GLN A 30 13.63 -0.88 12.30
C GLN A 30 14.94 -0.43 12.93
N LYS A 31 15.68 0.48 12.30
CA LYS A 31 16.98 0.99 12.81
C LYS A 31 16.79 1.96 13.95
N MET A 32 15.61 2.54 14.10
CA MET A 32 15.31 3.56 15.10
C MET A 32 14.81 2.99 16.44
N VAL A 33 14.26 1.78 16.42
CA VAL A 33 13.64 1.15 17.58
C VAL A 33 14.60 0.17 18.25
N LYS A 34 14.56 0.13 19.58
CA LYS A 34 15.36 -0.80 20.38
C LYS A 34 14.55 -1.99 20.87
N ASN A 35 13.24 -1.82 21.02
CA ASN A 35 12.34 -2.87 21.47
C ASN A 35 12.29 -4.01 20.47
N PRO A 36 12.59 -5.27 20.87
CA PRO A 36 12.60 -6.41 19.96
C PRO A 36 11.23 -6.70 19.32
N GLY A 37 10.15 -6.50 20.07
CA GLY A 37 8.77 -6.68 19.56
C GLY A 37 8.44 -5.66 18.46
N SER A 38 8.81 -4.40 18.68
CA SER A 38 8.64 -3.33 17.69
C SER A 38 9.45 -3.61 16.43
N LYS A 39 10.71 -4.05 16.56
CA LYS A 39 11.54 -4.45 15.42
C LYS A 39 10.93 -5.60 14.63
N GLN A 40 10.42 -6.62 15.32
CA GLN A 40 9.80 -7.78 14.70
C GLN A 40 8.55 -7.38 13.90
N LEU A 41 7.68 -6.54 14.48
CA LEU A 41 6.50 -6.01 13.79
C LEU A 41 6.87 -5.29 12.49
N LEU A 42 7.81 -4.35 12.58
CA LEU A 42 8.26 -3.57 11.42
C LEU A 42 8.90 -4.45 10.35
N LYS A 43 9.65 -5.47 10.76
CA LYS A 43 10.25 -6.46 9.85
C LYS A 43 9.18 -7.29 9.12
N GLU A 44 8.15 -7.72 9.83
CA GLU A 44 7.04 -8.48 9.24
C GLU A 44 6.29 -7.64 8.20
N ILE A 45 5.93 -6.40 8.54
CA ILE A 45 5.26 -5.50 7.60
C ILE A 45 6.16 -5.22 6.39
N ALA A 46 7.44 -4.91 6.60
CA ALA A 46 8.39 -4.70 5.49
C ALA A 46 8.49 -5.93 4.57
N GLY A 47 8.43 -7.12 5.14
CA GLY A 47 8.42 -8.39 4.39
C GLY A 47 7.17 -8.54 3.52
N ASP A 48 6.01 -8.19 4.06
CA ASP A 48 4.76 -8.22 3.31
C ASP A 48 4.78 -7.20 2.15
N GLU A 49 5.24 -5.97 2.41
CA GLU A 49 5.37 -4.94 1.38
C GLU A 49 6.36 -5.34 0.28
N THR A 50 7.43 -6.04 0.64
CA THR A 50 8.39 -6.60 -0.33
C THR A 50 7.70 -7.58 -1.28
N LYS A 51 6.88 -8.48 -0.75
CA LYS A 51 6.10 -9.44 -1.56
C LYS A 51 5.10 -8.75 -2.47
N HIS A 52 4.44 -7.70 -1.98
CA HIS A 52 3.53 -6.90 -2.78
C HIS A 52 4.26 -6.21 -3.94
N ALA A 53 5.41 -5.58 -3.66
CA ALA A 53 6.22 -4.95 -4.69
C ALA A 53 6.67 -5.95 -5.76
N GLU A 54 7.16 -7.12 -5.34
CA GLU A 54 7.56 -8.20 -6.26
C GLU A 54 6.38 -8.66 -7.15
N TYR A 55 5.20 -8.76 -6.56
CA TYR A 55 3.99 -9.11 -7.31
C TYR A 55 3.69 -8.06 -8.39
N PHE A 56 3.71 -6.77 -8.05
CA PHE A 56 3.47 -5.70 -9.00
C PHE A 56 4.56 -5.61 -10.08
N GLU A 57 5.82 -5.84 -9.74
CA GLU A 57 6.91 -5.90 -10.71
C GLU A 57 6.70 -7.02 -11.75
N LYS A 58 6.30 -8.20 -11.30
CA LYS A 58 5.98 -9.33 -12.18
C LYS A 58 4.77 -9.02 -13.06
N ALA A 59 3.73 -8.43 -12.48
CA ALA A 59 2.52 -8.04 -13.21
C ALA A 59 2.83 -7.00 -14.29
N LEU A 60 3.73 -6.06 -14.03
CA LEU A 60 4.16 -5.05 -15.00
C LEU A 60 5.02 -5.63 -16.13
N LYS A 61 5.82 -6.66 -15.84
CA LYS A 61 6.64 -7.34 -16.87
C LYS A 61 5.81 -8.15 -17.85
N ASP A 62 4.72 -8.73 -17.38
CA ASP A 62 3.79 -9.50 -18.19
C ASP A 62 2.34 -9.20 -17.79
N PRO A 63 1.83 -8.02 -18.17
CA PRO A 63 0.45 -7.64 -17.86
C PRO A 63 -0.58 -8.64 -18.37
N LYS A 64 -0.29 -9.34 -19.46
CA LYS A 64 -1.18 -10.35 -20.05
C LYS A 64 -1.42 -11.51 -19.09
N LYS A 65 -0.44 -11.97 -18.33
CA LYS A 65 -0.61 -13.05 -17.35
C LYS A 65 -1.58 -12.68 -16.22
N VAL A 66 -1.49 -11.46 -15.74
CA VAL A 66 -2.43 -10.94 -14.73
C VAL A 66 -3.82 -10.76 -15.35
N MET A 67 -3.86 -10.53 -16.65
CA MET A 67 -5.03 -10.22 -17.43
C MET A 67 -5.59 -11.41 -18.22
N ASP A 68 -4.87 -12.54 -18.33
CA ASP A 68 -5.27 -13.76 -19.07
C ASP A 68 -6.48 -14.48 -18.46
N SER A 69 -6.89 -14.10 -17.26
CA SER A 69 -8.15 -14.51 -16.66
C SER A 69 -9.35 -13.66 -17.12
N SER A 70 -9.13 -12.72 -18.04
CA SER A 70 -10.10 -11.72 -18.44
C SER A 70 -10.17 -11.53 -19.96
N LYS A 71 -11.35 -11.19 -20.47
CA LYS A 71 -11.54 -10.85 -21.89
C LYS A 71 -10.73 -9.59 -22.23
N ALA A 72 -9.94 -9.66 -23.29
CA ALA A 72 -9.03 -8.59 -23.72
C ALA A 72 -9.70 -7.20 -23.86
N SER A 73 -11.00 -7.15 -24.15
CA SER A 73 -11.77 -5.90 -24.26
C SER A 73 -11.89 -5.12 -22.94
N ASP A 74 -11.73 -5.80 -21.79
CA ASP A 74 -11.85 -5.16 -20.49
C ASP A 74 -10.52 -4.55 -20.00
N LEU A 75 -9.44 -4.85 -20.70
CA LEU A 75 -8.06 -4.48 -20.31
C LEU A 75 -7.68 -3.05 -20.69
N THR A 76 -8.41 -2.49 -21.65
CA THR A 76 -8.27 -1.10 -22.07
C THR A 76 -9.19 -0.17 -21.28
N ARG A 77 -9.92 -0.73 -20.30
CA ARG A 77 -10.81 0.06 -19.47
C ARG A 77 -9.98 1.03 -18.65
N VAL A 78 -10.09 2.26 -19.00
CA VAL A 78 -9.47 3.38 -18.30
C VAL A 78 -10.09 3.48 -16.92
N VAL A 79 -9.27 3.47 -15.89
CA VAL A 79 -9.72 3.78 -14.53
C VAL A 79 -9.96 5.30 -14.51
N GLN A 80 -11.21 5.69 -14.69
CA GLN A 80 -11.60 7.10 -14.61
C GLN A 80 -11.79 7.48 -13.16
N ASP A 81 -11.19 8.57 -12.76
CA ASP A 81 -11.34 9.27 -11.48
C ASP A 81 -11.73 8.38 -10.28
N LEU A 82 -10.73 7.88 -9.58
CA LEU A 82 -10.94 7.05 -8.39
C LEU A 82 -11.45 7.85 -7.18
N GLY A 83 -11.55 9.17 -7.27
CA GLY A 83 -11.91 10.02 -6.15
C GLY A 83 -10.92 9.95 -4.98
N VAL A 84 -9.75 9.37 -5.20
CA VAL A 84 -8.68 9.25 -4.20
C VAL A 84 -7.66 10.36 -4.47
N SER A 85 -7.31 11.11 -3.44
CA SER A 85 -6.18 12.04 -3.51
C SER A 85 -4.92 11.25 -3.91
N ASP A 86 -4.08 11.87 -4.73
CA ASP A 86 -2.85 11.25 -5.24
C ASP A 86 -2.05 10.61 -4.08
N PRO A 87 -1.95 9.27 -4.03
CA PRO A 87 -1.27 8.57 -2.94
C PRO A 87 0.23 8.88 -2.90
N LEU A 88 0.78 9.48 -3.95
CA LEU A 88 2.18 9.89 -4.03
C LEU A 88 2.42 11.30 -3.48
N LYS A 89 1.36 12.05 -3.19
CA LYS A 89 1.42 13.43 -2.67
C LYS A 89 1.25 13.48 -1.15
N GLY A 90 2.08 12.76 -0.41
CA GLY A 90 2.21 12.95 1.02
C GLY A 90 3.38 13.88 1.33
N GLU A 91 3.28 14.67 2.40
CA GLU A 91 4.46 15.35 2.93
C GLU A 91 5.47 14.29 3.39
N PRO A 92 6.75 14.38 2.97
CA PRO A 92 7.76 13.43 3.42
C PRO A 92 7.96 13.52 4.92
N LEU A 93 8.30 12.39 5.55
CA LEU A 93 8.61 12.33 6.97
C LEU A 93 9.85 13.19 7.26
N SER A 94 9.79 14.00 8.32
CA SER A 94 10.93 14.81 8.76
C SER A 94 12.11 13.90 9.15
N LYS A 95 13.34 14.40 8.95
CA LYS A 95 14.56 13.71 9.41
C LYS A 95 14.62 13.54 10.93
N ASP A 96 13.93 14.40 11.66
CA ASP A 96 13.87 14.38 13.13
C ASP A 96 12.62 13.64 13.66
N ALA A 97 11.94 12.89 12.79
CA ALA A 97 10.75 12.15 13.16
C ALA A 97 11.01 11.14 14.28
N THR A 98 10.16 11.17 15.31
CA THR A 98 10.15 10.20 16.38
C THR A 98 9.50 8.90 15.92
N TYR A 99 9.64 7.82 16.71
CA TYR A 99 8.92 6.58 16.45
C TYR A 99 7.40 6.78 16.42
N GLN A 100 6.89 7.63 17.31
CA GLN A 100 5.49 8.03 17.33
C GLN A 100 5.07 8.65 15.99
N ASP A 101 5.84 9.59 15.47
CA ASP A 101 5.60 10.25 14.20
C ASP A 101 5.60 9.24 13.04
N ILE A 102 6.52 8.28 13.07
CA ILE A 102 6.60 7.21 12.08
C ILE A 102 5.36 6.33 12.10
N LEU A 103 4.88 5.93 13.28
CA LEU A 103 3.67 5.11 13.41
C LEU A 103 2.44 5.84 12.89
N ILE A 104 2.29 7.12 13.20
CA ILE A 104 1.18 7.95 12.70
C ILE A 104 1.24 8.07 11.19
N PHE A 105 2.42 8.38 10.65
CA PHE A 105 2.65 8.49 9.21
C PHE A 105 2.36 7.17 8.50
N ALA A 106 2.88 6.07 9.03
CA ALA A 106 2.67 4.74 8.49
C ALA A 106 1.18 4.34 8.49
N ALA A 107 0.47 4.55 9.60
CA ALA A 107 -0.96 4.25 9.68
C ALA A 107 -1.79 5.07 8.66
N LYS A 108 -1.45 6.33 8.46
CA LYS A 108 -2.07 7.17 7.41
C LYS A 108 -1.75 6.67 6.01
N SER A 109 -0.52 6.23 5.77
CA SER A 109 -0.10 5.66 4.49
C SER A 109 -0.84 4.35 4.18
N GLU A 110 -0.99 3.48 5.17
CA GLU A 110 -1.76 2.24 5.05
C GLU A 110 -3.25 2.51 4.76
N LYS A 111 -3.81 3.51 5.42
CA LYS A 111 -5.17 3.96 5.13
C LYS A 111 -5.32 4.42 3.68
N THR A 112 -4.40 5.24 3.20
CA THR A 112 -4.38 5.73 1.82
C THR A 112 -4.27 4.57 0.83
N ALA A 113 -3.38 3.60 1.09
CA ALA A 113 -3.24 2.41 0.27
C ALA A 113 -4.51 1.55 0.26
N ASN A 114 -5.13 1.34 1.43
CA ASN A 114 -6.40 0.63 1.54
C ASN A 114 -7.50 1.31 0.70
N GLU A 115 -7.64 2.62 0.81
CA GLU A 115 -8.63 3.40 0.05
C GLU A 115 -8.37 3.30 -1.45
N PHE A 116 -7.10 3.37 -1.86
CA PHE A 116 -6.68 3.24 -3.26
C PHE A 116 -7.03 1.86 -3.83
N TYR A 117 -6.63 0.79 -3.15
CA TYR A 117 -6.93 -0.58 -3.61
C TYR A 117 -8.42 -0.90 -3.55
N SER A 118 -9.14 -0.36 -2.57
CA SER A 118 -10.60 -0.50 -2.49
C SER A 118 -11.31 0.20 -3.65
N ALA A 119 -10.83 1.38 -4.04
CA ALA A 119 -11.37 2.11 -5.20
C ALA A 119 -11.11 1.35 -6.50
N LEU A 120 -9.92 0.76 -6.66
CA LEU A 120 -9.60 -0.10 -7.80
C LEU A 120 -10.48 -1.35 -7.83
N ALA A 121 -10.68 -2.02 -6.69
CA ALA A 121 -11.56 -3.17 -6.59
C ALA A 121 -13.00 -2.84 -7.03
N LYS A 122 -13.49 -1.67 -6.63
CA LYS A 122 -14.81 -1.17 -7.01
C LYS A 122 -14.92 -0.90 -8.51
N GLN A 123 -13.87 -0.29 -9.07
CA GLN A 123 -13.80 0.04 -10.50
C GLN A 123 -13.79 -1.23 -11.37
N TYR A 124 -13.13 -2.28 -10.89
CA TYR A 124 -13.04 -3.58 -11.58
C TYR A 124 -14.12 -4.58 -11.14
N LYS A 125 -15.21 -4.13 -10.51
CA LYS A 125 -16.30 -5.01 -10.06
C LYS A 125 -16.78 -5.92 -11.18
N GLY A 126 -16.86 -7.23 -10.88
CA GLY A 126 -17.23 -8.25 -11.85
C GLY A 126 -16.08 -8.78 -12.71
N HIS A 127 -14.87 -8.25 -12.55
CA HIS A 127 -13.66 -8.66 -13.24
C HIS A 127 -12.74 -9.44 -12.27
N PRO A 128 -11.98 -10.45 -12.71
CA PRO A 128 -11.05 -11.19 -11.84
C PRO A 128 -10.04 -10.30 -11.07
N LEU A 129 -9.64 -9.19 -11.67
CA LEU A 129 -8.75 -8.21 -11.00
C LEU A 129 -9.37 -7.55 -9.76
N ALA A 130 -10.70 -7.47 -9.66
CA ALA A 130 -11.35 -6.92 -8.48
C ALA A 130 -10.96 -7.67 -7.21
N ARG A 131 -10.92 -9.01 -7.28
CA ARG A 131 -10.52 -9.84 -6.14
C ARG A 131 -9.07 -9.59 -5.72
N MET A 132 -8.18 -9.41 -6.67
CA MET A 132 -6.79 -9.06 -6.39
C MET A 132 -6.70 -7.76 -5.60
N TRP A 133 -7.37 -6.70 -6.07
CA TRP A 133 -7.38 -5.41 -5.40
C TRP A 133 -8.03 -5.48 -4.02
N GLU A 134 -9.09 -6.28 -3.85
CA GLU A 134 -9.72 -6.52 -2.55
C GLU A 134 -8.75 -7.15 -1.54
N GLU A 135 -7.96 -8.13 -1.97
CA GLU A 135 -6.97 -8.78 -1.11
C GLU A 135 -5.89 -7.78 -0.67
N PHE A 136 -5.36 -6.97 -1.58
CA PHE A 136 -4.41 -5.92 -1.22
C PHE A 136 -5.04 -4.91 -0.24
N ALA A 137 -6.27 -4.47 -0.49
CA ALA A 137 -6.96 -3.55 0.41
C ALA A 137 -7.10 -4.12 1.84
N LYS A 138 -7.43 -5.40 1.97
CA LYS A 138 -7.52 -6.09 3.27
C LYS A 138 -6.18 -6.17 3.97
N MET A 139 -5.11 -6.46 3.24
CA MET A 139 -3.75 -6.54 3.81
C MET A 139 -3.31 -5.20 4.37
N GLU A 140 -3.56 -4.11 3.64
CA GLU A 140 -3.22 -2.76 4.10
C GLU A 140 -4.05 -2.36 5.34
N ALA A 141 -5.33 -2.72 5.38
CA ALA A 141 -6.15 -2.53 6.58
C ALA A 141 -5.61 -3.32 7.79
N GLY A 142 -5.11 -4.51 7.55
CA GLY A 142 -4.45 -5.34 8.58
C GLY A 142 -3.16 -4.69 9.10
N HIS A 143 -2.33 -4.16 8.23
CA HIS A 143 -1.12 -3.40 8.61
C HIS A 143 -1.47 -2.17 9.44
N LYS A 144 -2.45 -1.40 9.01
CA LYS A 144 -2.96 -0.24 9.76
C LYS A 144 -3.35 -0.61 11.19
N LEU A 145 -4.11 -1.68 11.35
CA LEU A 145 -4.54 -2.18 12.66
C LEU A 145 -3.36 -2.56 13.55
N LYS A 146 -2.35 -3.24 13.00
CA LYS A 146 -1.13 -3.61 13.73
C LYS A 146 -0.36 -2.36 14.19
N LEU A 147 -0.26 -1.34 13.34
CA LEU A 147 0.40 -0.07 13.66
C LEU A 147 -0.35 0.71 14.75
N GLU A 148 -1.66 0.73 14.71
CA GLU A 148 -2.49 1.37 15.74
C GLU A 148 -2.35 0.66 17.09
N ARG A 149 -2.31 -0.66 17.11
CA ARG A 149 -2.04 -1.43 18.34
C ARG A 149 -0.65 -1.16 18.89
N GLU A 150 0.36 -1.12 18.03
CA GLU A 150 1.73 -0.77 18.41
C GLU A 150 1.79 0.62 19.02
N TYR A 151 1.08 1.58 18.44
CA TYR A 151 0.98 2.94 18.99
C TYR A 151 0.39 2.93 20.40
N ASP A 152 -0.71 2.21 20.60
CA ASP A 152 -1.37 2.11 21.91
C ASP A 152 -0.51 1.42 22.95
N GLU A 153 0.17 0.33 22.58
CA GLU A 153 0.95 -0.50 23.50
C GLU A 153 2.30 0.11 23.86
N VAL A 154 2.94 0.81 22.94
CA VAL A 154 4.31 1.31 23.11
C VAL A 154 4.35 2.81 23.39
N VAL A 155 3.58 3.60 22.64
CA VAL A 155 3.63 5.06 22.76
C VAL A 155 2.74 5.57 23.90
N LEU A 156 1.51 5.09 23.99
CA LEU A 156 0.58 5.53 25.03
C LEU A 156 0.89 4.94 26.41
N ALA A 157 1.45 3.74 26.45
CA ALA A 157 1.82 3.10 27.73
C ALA A 157 2.97 3.81 28.44
N ASP A 158 3.84 4.51 27.71
CA ASP A 158 4.98 5.25 28.24
C ASP A 158 4.63 6.66 28.74
N ASN A 159 3.39 7.08 28.57
CA ASN A 159 2.83 8.32 29.06
C ASN A 159 1.90 8.05 30.26
#